data_ffd92e6ece7e9d5b726b2ffcb2e2e600
#
_entry.id   ffd92e6ece7e9d5b726b2ffcb2e2e600
#
_cell.length_a   1.000
_cell.length_b   1.000
_cell.length_c   1.000
_cell.angle_alpha   90.00
_cell.angle_beta   90.00
_cell.angle_gamma   90.00
#
_symmetry.space_group_name_H-M   'P 1'
#
loop_
_entity.id
_entity.type
_entity.pdbx_description
1 polymer ?
#
loop_
_entity_poly.entity_id
_entity_poly.type
_entity_poly.pdbx_seq_one_letter_code
_entity_poly.pdbx_strand_id
1 'polypeptide(L)'
;MRQVFTYTASPKSQSEFLLNSKKQTESDFPKEGITVQDLLLSQGYSRRLIIDLKALPDGLTVDGYRVCTPYILTPGQVLTVTLPPEKNSPHIEPVCLPFPIVYEDEHLMILNKPAGMPIHPSQGNHDNSLANSAAWYFNQYGLPFTFCVVNRLARDT
;
A
#
# COMPACT_ATOMS: atom_id res chain seq x y z
N MET A 1 3.56 -1.23 10.18
CA MET A 1 3.72 0.24 10.19
C MET A 1 2.42 0.89 10.64
N ARG A 2 2.48 1.94 11.45
CA ARG A 2 1.30 2.64 12.01
C ARG A 2 1.28 4.07 11.50
N GLN A 3 0.18 4.49 10.89
CA GLN A 3 -0.03 5.86 10.43
C GLN A 3 -1.14 6.53 11.26
N VAL A 4 -0.96 7.79 11.58
CA VAL A 4 -1.88 8.55 12.44
C VAL A 4 -2.33 9.79 11.68
N PHE A 5 -3.64 9.98 11.58
CA PHE A 5 -4.26 11.14 10.97
C PHE A 5 -5.13 11.86 12.00
N THR A 6 -4.87 13.14 12.22
CA THR A 6 -5.76 13.99 13.00
C THR A 6 -6.70 14.72 12.04
N TYR A 7 -8.00 14.49 12.18
CA TYR A 7 -8.98 15.18 11.37
C TYR A 7 -9.22 16.59 11.90
N THR A 8 -8.82 17.58 11.12
CA THR A 8 -9.15 18.99 11.35
C THR A 8 -10.14 19.44 10.28
N ALA A 9 -11.33 19.89 10.67
CA ALA A 9 -12.29 20.43 9.70
C ALA A 9 -11.69 21.66 9.02
N SER A 10 -11.49 21.59 7.69
CA SER A 10 -11.11 22.74 6.87
C SER A 10 -12.28 23.15 5.98
N PRO A 11 -12.65 24.42 5.90
CA PRO A 11 -13.70 24.87 4.99
C PRO A 11 -13.43 24.60 3.50
N LYS A 12 -12.17 24.31 3.12
CA LYS A 12 -11.80 23.96 1.74
C LYS A 12 -12.08 22.50 1.38
N SER A 13 -12.14 21.58 2.35
CA SER A 13 -12.40 20.16 2.06
C SER A 13 -13.85 19.90 1.62
N GLN A 14 -14.77 20.80 1.95
CA GLN A 14 -16.17 20.70 1.51
C GLN A 14 -16.38 21.06 0.04
N SER A 15 -15.63 22.01 -0.51
CA SER A 15 -15.79 22.45 -1.89
C SER A 15 -15.12 21.51 -2.92
N GLU A 16 -14.00 20.87 -2.58
CA GLU A 16 -13.35 19.90 -3.46
C GLU A 16 -14.09 18.56 -3.48
N PHE A 17 -14.70 18.15 -2.36
CA PHE A 17 -15.50 16.94 -2.29
C PHE A 17 -16.77 17.02 -3.14
N LEU A 18 -17.44 18.18 -3.20
CA LEU A 18 -18.65 18.41 -3.98
C LEU A 18 -18.39 18.40 -5.52
N LEU A 19 -17.17 18.70 -5.96
CA LEU A 19 -16.81 18.70 -7.39
C LEU A 19 -16.61 17.29 -7.99
N ASN A 20 -16.29 16.28 -7.18
CA ASN A 20 -16.04 14.91 -7.62
C ASN A 20 -17.22 13.95 -7.45
N SER A 21 -18.30 14.35 -6.76
CA SER A 21 -19.48 13.52 -6.47
C SER A 21 -20.66 13.89 -7.37
N LYS A 22 -20.52 13.76 -8.69
CA LYS A 22 -21.70 13.77 -9.58
C LYS A 22 -22.47 12.47 -9.42
N LYS A 23 -23.39 12.39 -8.45
CA LYS A 23 -24.61 11.58 -8.31
C LYS A 23 -24.87 11.13 -6.88
N GLN A 24 -25.18 12.07 -5.99
CA GLN A 24 -25.94 11.75 -4.80
C GLN A 24 -26.72 13.00 -4.38
N THR A 25 -27.98 12.82 -4.00
CA THR A 25 -28.92 13.89 -3.66
C THR A 25 -28.53 14.53 -2.32
N GLU A 26 -28.68 15.87 -2.21
CA GLU A 26 -28.27 16.74 -1.08
C GLU A 26 -28.87 16.41 0.30
N SER A 27 -29.68 15.35 0.43
CA SER A 27 -30.43 15.05 1.66
C SER A 27 -29.74 14.08 2.62
N ASP A 28 -28.64 13.40 2.23
CA ASP A 28 -28.08 12.27 2.99
C ASP A 28 -26.71 12.49 3.66
N PHE A 29 -26.16 13.72 3.64
CA PHE A 29 -24.90 13.99 4.31
C PHE A 29 -25.10 14.69 5.66
N PRO A 30 -24.56 14.16 6.77
CA PRO A 30 -24.49 14.90 8.01
C PRO A 30 -23.67 16.18 7.80
N LYS A 31 -24.16 17.29 8.28
CA LYS A 31 -23.66 18.65 7.99
C LYS A 31 -22.21 18.93 8.44
N GLU A 32 -21.56 18.01 9.18
CA GLU A 32 -20.18 18.17 9.66
C GLU A 32 -19.49 16.81 9.82
N GLY A 33 -18.66 16.38 8.85
CA GLY A 33 -17.81 15.21 8.98
C GLY A 33 -17.48 14.50 7.65
N ILE A 34 -16.40 13.75 7.64
CA ILE A 34 -16.00 12.91 6.52
C ILE A 34 -16.01 11.45 6.98
N THR A 35 -16.38 10.51 6.09
CA THR A 35 -16.27 9.09 6.45
C THR A 35 -14.80 8.66 6.48
N VAL A 36 -14.49 7.67 7.30
CA VAL A 36 -13.14 7.05 7.32
C VAL A 36 -12.76 6.55 5.92
N GLN A 37 -13.71 6.00 5.16
CA GLN A 37 -13.46 5.55 3.80
C GLN A 37 -13.05 6.68 2.87
N ASP A 38 -13.77 7.79 2.88
CA ASP A 38 -13.51 8.92 1.99
C ASP A 38 -12.20 9.60 2.34
N LEU A 39 -11.90 9.72 3.65
CA LEU A 39 -10.60 10.21 4.09
C LEU A 39 -9.46 9.32 3.59
N LEU A 40 -9.55 8.00 3.74
CA LEU A 40 -8.52 7.08 3.28
C LEU A 40 -8.33 7.14 1.77
N LEU A 41 -9.43 7.19 0.99
CA LEU A 41 -9.37 7.35 -0.46
C LEU A 41 -8.71 8.67 -0.86
N SER A 42 -9.00 9.77 -0.18
CA SER A 42 -8.38 11.07 -0.44
C SER A 42 -6.87 11.09 -0.12
N GLN A 43 -6.44 10.25 0.81
CA GLN A 43 -5.03 10.04 1.16
C GLN A 43 -4.31 9.04 0.24
N GLY A 44 -4.97 8.57 -0.83
CA GLY A 44 -4.38 7.66 -1.82
C GLY A 44 -4.43 6.18 -1.47
N TYR A 45 -5.13 5.78 -0.40
CA TYR A 45 -5.32 4.36 -0.07
C TYR A 45 -6.15 3.67 -1.14
N SER A 46 -5.67 2.52 -1.63
CA SER A 46 -6.43 1.72 -2.58
C SER A 46 -7.65 1.05 -1.90
N ARG A 47 -8.73 0.83 -2.66
CA ARG A 47 -9.91 0.09 -2.15
C ARG A 47 -9.54 -1.28 -1.62
N ARG A 48 -8.57 -1.96 -2.24
CA ARG A 48 -8.10 -3.27 -1.78
C ARG A 48 -7.44 -3.17 -0.42
N LEU A 49 -6.54 -2.21 -0.23
CA LEU A 49 -5.88 -1.99 1.07
C LEU A 49 -6.90 -1.66 2.17
N ILE A 50 -7.93 -0.85 1.87
CA ILE A 50 -9.01 -0.54 2.83
C ILE A 50 -9.77 -1.81 3.24
N ILE A 51 -10.01 -2.75 2.32
CA ILE A 51 -10.62 -4.05 2.65
C ILE A 51 -9.72 -4.85 3.58
N ASP A 52 -8.43 -4.91 3.30
CA ASP A 52 -7.46 -5.64 4.11
C ASP A 52 -7.33 -5.02 5.51
N LEU A 53 -7.33 -3.67 5.63
CA LEU A 53 -7.35 -2.95 6.91
C LEU A 53 -8.59 -3.29 7.76
N LYS A 54 -9.77 -3.39 7.15
CA LYS A 54 -11.00 -3.75 7.86
C LYS A 54 -10.95 -5.14 8.47
N ALA A 55 -10.20 -6.06 7.86
CA ALA A 55 -10.04 -7.43 8.34
C ALA A 55 -9.14 -7.52 9.57
N LEU A 56 -8.27 -6.53 9.81
CA LEU A 56 -7.38 -6.51 10.98
C LEU A 56 -8.14 -6.05 12.23
N PRO A 57 -7.87 -6.63 13.42
CA PRO A 57 -8.47 -6.20 14.68
C PRO A 57 -8.26 -4.70 14.96
N ASP A 58 -7.02 -4.22 14.75
CA ASP A 58 -6.59 -2.84 15.03
C ASP A 58 -6.27 -2.06 13.74
N GLY A 59 -6.77 -2.52 12.59
CA GLY A 59 -6.47 -1.91 11.29
C GLY A 59 -6.97 -0.46 11.18
N LEU A 60 -8.15 -0.18 11.74
CA LEU A 60 -8.77 1.13 11.77
C LEU A 60 -9.29 1.42 13.17
N THR A 61 -8.72 2.43 13.83
CA THR A 61 -9.17 2.89 15.16
C THR A 61 -9.32 4.41 15.19
N VAL A 62 -10.34 4.89 15.89
CA VAL A 62 -10.53 6.34 16.20
C VAL A 62 -10.44 6.50 17.70
N ASP A 63 -9.55 7.36 18.15
CA ASP A 63 -9.26 7.61 19.57
C ASP A 63 -9.02 6.32 20.37
N GLY A 64 -8.41 5.30 19.70
CA GLY A 64 -8.12 3.99 20.28
C GLY A 64 -9.26 2.97 20.17
N TYR A 65 -10.44 3.34 19.71
CA TYR A 65 -11.58 2.43 19.51
C TYR A 65 -11.68 1.96 18.07
N ARG A 66 -11.89 0.66 17.87
CA ARG A 66 -12.08 0.09 16.53
C ARG A 66 -13.30 0.69 15.85
N VAL A 67 -13.13 1.07 14.58
CA VAL A 67 -14.22 1.63 13.76
C VAL A 67 -14.34 0.91 12.43
N CYS A 68 -15.52 1.07 11.79
CA CYS A 68 -15.77 0.64 10.42
C CYS A 68 -15.60 1.82 9.44
N THR A 69 -15.44 1.52 8.16
CA THR A 69 -15.23 2.55 7.12
C THR A 69 -16.36 3.57 6.96
N PRO A 70 -17.67 3.25 7.25
CA PRO A 70 -18.74 4.25 7.24
C PRO A 70 -18.73 5.19 8.47
N TYR A 71 -17.82 5.00 9.43
CA TYR A 71 -17.72 5.88 10.59
C TYR A 71 -17.42 7.32 10.14
N ILE A 72 -18.21 8.28 10.66
CA ILE A 72 -18.04 9.69 10.35
C ILE A 72 -17.11 10.31 11.38
N LEU A 73 -15.99 10.83 10.91
CA LEU A 73 -15.02 11.53 11.74
C LEU A 73 -15.52 12.93 12.05
N THR A 74 -15.43 13.31 13.31
CA THR A 74 -15.69 14.68 13.78
C THR A 74 -14.39 15.44 14.03
N PRO A 75 -14.37 16.77 13.95
CA PRO A 75 -13.17 17.58 14.20
C PRO A 75 -12.51 17.25 15.54
N GLY A 76 -11.20 17.07 15.53
CA GLY A 76 -10.41 16.75 16.72
C GLY A 76 -10.20 15.25 16.96
N GLN A 77 -10.93 14.38 16.31
CA GLN A 77 -10.71 12.93 16.42
C GLN A 77 -9.44 12.48 15.70
N VAL A 78 -8.80 11.44 16.25
CA VAL A 78 -7.56 10.86 15.72
C VAL A 78 -7.84 9.50 15.11
N LEU A 79 -7.79 9.41 13.78
CA LEU A 79 -7.81 8.14 13.06
C LEU A 79 -6.41 7.53 13.05
N THR A 80 -6.31 6.32 13.55
CA THR A 80 -5.08 5.52 13.48
C THR A 80 -5.29 4.36 12.51
N VAL A 81 -4.37 4.23 11.55
CA VAL A 81 -4.34 3.17 10.55
C VAL A 81 -3.14 2.29 10.84
N THR A 82 -3.38 1.01 11.13
CA THR A 82 -2.32 0.01 11.32
C THR A 82 -2.24 -0.86 10.07
N LEU A 83 -1.18 -0.69 9.29
CA LEU A 83 -0.97 -1.47 8.08
C LEU A 83 -0.72 -2.95 8.42
N PRO A 84 -1.22 -3.88 7.59
CA PRO A 84 -0.91 -5.28 7.76
C PRO A 84 0.62 -5.50 7.71
N PRO A 85 1.13 -6.50 8.44
CA PRO A 85 2.52 -6.89 8.28
C PRO A 85 2.75 -7.34 6.83
N GLU A 86 3.90 -6.99 6.30
CA GLU A 86 4.30 -7.48 4.98
C GLU A 86 4.38 -9.01 5.01
N LYS A 87 3.71 -9.63 4.05
CA LYS A 87 3.76 -11.08 3.88
C LYS A 87 4.92 -11.39 2.95
N ASN A 88 5.84 -12.23 3.39
CA ASN A 88 6.86 -12.78 2.51
C ASN A 88 6.22 -13.34 1.24
N SER A 89 6.85 -13.16 0.10
CA SER A 89 6.44 -13.78 -1.16
C SER A 89 6.77 -15.29 -1.12
N PRO A 90 5.83 -16.17 -0.73
CA PRO A 90 6.14 -17.54 -0.29
C PRO A 90 6.57 -18.49 -1.40
N HIS A 91 6.50 -18.04 -2.66
CA HIS A 91 6.73 -18.88 -3.83
C HIS A 91 7.93 -18.44 -4.66
N ILE A 92 8.75 -17.53 -4.15
CA ILE A 92 9.96 -17.06 -4.84
C ILE A 92 11.15 -17.71 -4.15
N GLU A 93 11.78 -18.65 -4.84
CA GLU A 93 12.98 -19.32 -4.36
C GLU A 93 14.17 -18.35 -4.41
N PRO A 94 14.94 -18.20 -3.31
CA PRO A 94 16.14 -17.39 -3.31
C PRO A 94 17.24 -18.02 -4.17
N VAL A 95 17.70 -17.32 -5.20
CA VAL A 95 18.78 -17.80 -6.08
C VAL A 95 19.83 -16.70 -6.23
N CYS A 96 21.10 -17.07 -6.02
CA CYS A 96 22.23 -16.16 -6.19
C CYS A 96 22.46 -15.86 -7.68
N LEU A 97 21.85 -14.81 -8.18
CA LEU A 97 22.03 -14.30 -9.53
C LEU A 97 22.55 -12.86 -9.46
N PRO A 98 23.43 -12.43 -10.37
CA PRO A 98 23.91 -11.05 -10.38
C PRO A 98 22.79 -10.08 -10.76
N PHE A 99 22.61 -9.05 -9.95
CA PHE A 99 21.74 -7.93 -10.31
C PHE A 99 22.36 -6.62 -9.79
N PRO A 100 22.68 -5.68 -10.68
CA PRO A 100 23.31 -4.44 -10.28
C PRO A 100 22.29 -3.52 -9.58
N ILE A 101 22.57 -3.16 -8.33
CA ILE A 101 21.82 -2.15 -7.59
C ILE A 101 22.37 -0.78 -8.01
N VAL A 102 21.47 0.09 -8.48
CA VAL A 102 21.79 1.48 -8.85
C VAL A 102 21.56 2.41 -7.67
N TYR A 103 20.50 2.12 -6.90
CA TYR A 103 20.13 2.87 -5.71
C TYR A 103 19.32 1.99 -4.76
N GLU A 104 19.46 2.18 -3.46
CA GLU A 104 18.71 1.50 -2.42
C GLU A 104 18.53 2.42 -1.22
N ASP A 105 17.31 2.45 -0.68
CA ASP A 105 17.00 3.04 0.62
C ASP A 105 15.96 2.18 1.37
N GLU A 106 15.43 2.68 2.48
CA GLU A 106 14.46 1.95 3.32
C GLU A 106 13.08 1.71 2.63
N HIS A 107 12.82 2.36 1.50
CA HIS A 107 11.51 2.35 0.83
C HIS A 107 11.55 1.76 -0.57
N LEU A 108 12.66 1.88 -1.28
CA LEU A 108 12.76 1.44 -2.66
C LEU A 108 14.18 1.00 -3.05
N MET A 109 14.23 0.13 -4.06
CA MET A 109 15.46 -0.30 -4.71
C MET A 109 15.35 -0.10 -6.22
N ILE A 110 16.36 0.55 -6.81
CA ILE A 110 16.48 0.73 -8.26
C ILE A 110 17.54 -0.24 -8.77
N LEU A 111 17.16 -1.09 -9.71
CA LEU A 111 18.00 -2.13 -10.28
C LEU A 111 18.22 -1.90 -11.78
N ASN A 112 19.45 -2.15 -12.23
CA ASN A 112 19.73 -2.27 -13.65
C ASN A 112 19.60 -3.75 -14.07
N LYS A 113 18.38 -4.14 -14.48
CA LYS A 113 18.07 -5.51 -14.81
C LYS A 113 18.90 -6.01 -16.00
N PRO A 114 19.65 -7.14 -15.92
CA PRO A 114 20.30 -7.72 -17.07
C PRO A 114 19.31 -8.14 -18.16
N ALA A 115 19.71 -7.97 -19.43
CA ALA A 115 18.96 -8.52 -20.56
C ALA A 115 18.89 -10.06 -20.46
N GLY A 116 17.82 -10.66 -20.97
CA GLY A 116 17.59 -12.11 -20.89
C GLY A 116 16.99 -12.61 -19.57
N MET A 117 16.95 -11.76 -18.52
CA MET A 117 16.38 -12.11 -17.23
C MET A 117 14.92 -11.67 -17.13
N PRO A 118 13.94 -12.56 -16.84
CA PRO A 118 12.57 -12.16 -16.57
C PRO A 118 12.45 -11.47 -15.20
N ILE A 119 11.40 -10.66 -14.99
CA ILE A 119 11.17 -10.00 -13.70
C ILE A 119 10.65 -11.00 -12.66
N HIS A 120 9.66 -11.81 -13.03
CA HIS A 120 9.05 -12.82 -12.16
C HIS A 120 9.34 -14.23 -12.65
N PRO A 121 9.35 -15.22 -11.75
CA PRO A 121 9.32 -16.62 -12.16
C PRO A 121 8.13 -16.91 -13.08
N SER A 122 8.35 -17.71 -14.09
CA SER A 122 7.33 -18.10 -15.06
C SER A 122 7.56 -19.54 -15.51
N GLN A 123 6.61 -20.09 -16.26
CA GLN A 123 6.76 -21.46 -16.79
C GLN A 123 8.06 -21.59 -17.60
N GLY A 124 8.93 -22.50 -17.20
CA GLY A 124 10.27 -22.70 -17.77
C GLY A 124 11.37 -21.75 -17.28
N ASN A 125 11.06 -20.82 -16.34
CA ASN A 125 12.03 -19.91 -15.69
C ASN A 125 11.66 -19.73 -14.23
N HIS A 126 11.79 -20.79 -13.42
CA HIS A 126 11.39 -20.77 -12.02
C HIS A 126 12.45 -20.17 -11.09
N ASP A 127 13.70 -20.25 -11.48
CA ASP A 127 14.91 -19.95 -10.69
C ASP A 127 15.84 -18.90 -11.32
N ASN A 128 15.44 -18.31 -12.44
CA ASN A 128 16.25 -17.34 -13.20
C ASN A 128 15.53 -16.01 -13.43
N SER A 129 14.98 -15.44 -12.37
CA SER A 129 14.28 -14.15 -12.45
C SER A 129 14.87 -13.11 -11.50
N LEU A 130 14.57 -11.85 -11.78
CA LEU A 130 14.94 -10.74 -10.90
C LEU A 130 14.37 -10.92 -9.48
N ALA A 131 13.17 -11.48 -9.38
CA ALA A 131 12.55 -11.79 -8.10
C ALA A 131 13.35 -12.82 -7.28
N ASN A 132 13.93 -13.84 -7.94
CA ASN A 132 14.79 -14.83 -7.27
C ASN A 132 16.08 -14.19 -6.74
N SER A 133 16.70 -13.32 -7.54
CA SER A 133 17.91 -12.59 -7.11
C SER A 133 17.61 -11.67 -5.91
N ALA A 134 16.50 -10.93 -5.97
CA ALA A 134 16.08 -10.06 -4.88
C ALA A 134 15.76 -10.87 -3.61
N ALA A 135 15.05 -12.01 -3.74
CA ALA A 135 14.78 -12.88 -2.60
C ALA A 135 16.08 -13.38 -1.95
N TRP A 136 17.08 -13.75 -2.75
CA TRP A 136 18.39 -14.15 -2.23
C TRP A 136 19.10 -13.00 -1.50
N TYR A 137 19.08 -11.79 -2.09
CA TYR A 137 19.69 -10.61 -1.48
C TYR A 137 19.10 -10.31 -0.10
N PHE A 138 17.79 -10.20 0.02
CA PHE A 138 17.13 -9.93 1.31
C PHE A 138 17.31 -11.04 2.32
N ASN A 139 17.38 -12.31 1.86
CA ASN A 139 17.63 -13.45 2.74
C ASN A 139 19.00 -13.41 3.40
N GLN A 140 20.03 -12.83 2.76
CA GLN A 140 21.36 -12.65 3.36
C GLN A 140 21.34 -11.77 4.61
N TYR A 141 20.40 -10.83 4.69
CA TYR A 141 20.24 -9.91 5.81
C TYR A 141 19.17 -10.36 6.80
N GLY A 142 18.52 -11.50 6.58
CA GLY A 142 17.41 -11.98 7.43
C GLY A 142 16.19 -11.06 7.39
N LEU A 143 16.03 -10.26 6.34
CA LEU A 143 14.94 -9.30 6.19
C LEU A 143 13.71 -9.97 5.55
N PRO A 144 12.49 -9.58 5.96
CA PRO A 144 11.29 -10.01 5.29
C PRO A 144 11.30 -9.49 3.85
N PHE A 145 10.83 -10.32 2.91
CA PHE A 145 10.86 -9.99 1.49
C PHE A 145 9.49 -10.07 0.85
N THR A 146 9.02 -8.95 0.33
CA THR A 146 7.84 -8.84 -0.53
C THR A 146 8.23 -8.21 -1.85
N PHE A 147 8.13 -8.96 -2.94
CA PHE A 147 8.52 -8.49 -4.25
C PHE A 147 7.41 -7.65 -4.90
N CYS A 148 7.57 -6.35 -4.88
CA CYS A 148 6.66 -5.38 -5.48
C CYS A 148 7.37 -4.60 -6.60
N VAL A 149 7.02 -4.86 -7.86
CA VAL A 149 7.56 -4.11 -9.00
C VAL A 149 6.70 -2.91 -9.32
N VAL A 150 7.33 -1.75 -9.45
CA VAL A 150 6.67 -0.50 -9.84
C VAL A 150 6.37 -0.49 -11.34
N ASN A 151 7.28 -1.05 -12.15
CA ASN A 151 7.13 -1.15 -13.61
C ASN A 151 7.60 -2.51 -14.13
N ARG A 152 7.03 -2.94 -15.24
CA ARG A 152 7.48 -4.14 -15.94
C ARG A 152 8.44 -3.76 -17.06
N LEU A 153 9.57 -4.44 -17.12
CA LEU A 153 10.49 -4.44 -18.24
C LEU A 153 10.33 -5.74 -19.02
N ALA A 154 10.56 -5.69 -20.33
CA ALA A 154 10.62 -6.91 -21.14
C ALA A 154 11.83 -7.75 -20.71
N ARG A 155 11.82 -9.06 -21.08
CA ARG A 155 12.89 -9.99 -20.74
C ARG A 155 14.24 -9.50 -21.29
N ASP A 156 14.24 -9.01 -22.51
CA ASP A 156 15.45 -8.65 -23.26
C ASP A 156 15.77 -7.14 -23.21
N THR A 157 15.15 -6.42 -22.26
CA THR A 157 15.44 -5.00 -22.00
C THR A 157 16.47 -4.91 -20.90
#